data_0fa1505cc30dd8e5342155e0130fd79b
#
_entry.id   0fa1505cc30dd8e5342155e0130fd79b
#
_cell.length_a   1.000
_cell.length_b   1.000
_cell.length_c   1.000
_cell.angle_alpha   90.00
_cell.angle_beta   90.00
_cell.angle_gamma   90.00
#
_symmetry.space_group_name_H-M   'P 1'
#
loop_
_entity.id
_entity.type
_entity.pdbx_description
1 polymer ?
#
loop_
_entity_poly.entity_id
_entity_poly.type
_entity_poly.pdbx_seq_one_letter_code
_entity_poly.pdbx_strand_id
1 'polypeptide(L)'
;GVALACYNVTQPTIPPKSNEQHNLFKLYLCDTGLLTAACAQNIQFALLNGDVSVNWGSILENAVAQQLLANGFPLRYFNSIRHGGVDFVVEKNGKVLPVEVKSGKSFKLHAALNNVLDVKDWGISEAVVLCQGNVDSDELILYLPWYMVMFLKADQLPRQWLHRVDIGALAV
;
A
#
# COMPACT_ATOMS: atom_id res chain seq x y z
N GLY A 1 -9.84 13.19 10.43
CA GLY A 1 -9.17 14.20 9.60
C GLY A 1 -9.60 14.12 8.14
N VAL A 2 -9.31 15.16 7.37
CA VAL A 2 -9.64 15.22 5.94
C VAL A 2 -8.56 14.58 5.07
N ALA A 3 -7.32 14.55 5.58
CA ALA A 3 -6.17 14.04 4.87
C ALA A 3 -5.53 12.85 5.61
N LEU A 4 -4.96 11.95 4.82
CA LEU A 4 -4.27 10.75 5.24
C LEU A 4 -2.80 10.91 4.90
N ALA A 5 -1.92 10.89 5.90
CA ALA A 5 -0.47 10.95 5.68
C ALA A 5 0.06 9.54 5.35
N CYS A 6 0.87 9.46 4.30
CA CYS A 6 1.58 8.27 3.89
C CYS A 6 3.07 8.60 3.90
N TYR A 7 3.84 8.01 4.82
CA TYR A 7 5.24 8.36 5.03
C TYR A 7 6.18 7.54 4.16
N ASN A 8 7.26 8.17 3.69
CA ASN A 8 8.32 7.42 3.03
C ASN A 8 9.04 6.53 4.03
N VAL A 9 9.48 5.34 3.58
CA VAL A 9 10.42 4.51 4.33
C VAL A 9 11.77 4.51 3.64
N THR A 10 12.85 4.57 4.41
CA THR A 10 14.23 4.52 3.86
C THR A 10 14.54 3.18 3.24
N GLN A 11 13.95 2.11 3.80
CA GLN A 11 14.07 0.74 3.35
C GLN A 11 12.76 0.00 3.62
N PRO A 12 12.26 -0.82 2.67
CA PRO A 12 11.08 -1.63 2.87
C PRO A 12 11.40 -2.91 3.64
N THR A 13 11.78 -2.78 4.92
CA THR A 13 12.14 -3.88 5.83
C THR A 13 11.30 -3.86 7.09
N ILE A 14 11.27 -4.98 7.83
CA ILE A 14 10.56 -5.12 9.11
C ILE A 14 11.40 -4.58 10.26
N PRO A 15 10.83 -3.81 11.19
CA PRO A 15 9.48 -3.23 11.15
C PRO A 15 9.47 -1.94 10.30
N PRO A 16 8.52 -1.76 9.37
CA PRO A 16 8.51 -0.59 8.47
C PRO A 16 8.45 0.74 9.22
N LYS A 17 7.82 0.75 10.39
CA LYS A 17 7.71 1.94 11.25
C LYS A 17 9.06 2.54 11.65
N SER A 18 10.07 1.71 11.87
CA SER A 18 11.42 2.18 12.27
C SER A 18 12.16 2.89 11.14
N ASN A 19 11.69 2.71 9.90
CA ASN A 19 12.29 3.28 8.70
C ASN A 19 11.54 4.52 8.18
N GLU A 20 10.50 5.00 8.90
CA GLU A 20 9.70 6.16 8.49
C GLU A 20 10.51 7.45 8.48
N GLN A 21 10.36 8.20 7.39
CA GLN A 21 10.88 9.55 7.22
C GLN A 21 9.72 10.55 7.33
N HIS A 22 9.52 11.14 8.51
CA HIS A 22 8.37 12.03 8.76
C HIS A 22 8.43 13.36 7.98
N ASN A 23 9.58 13.73 7.45
CA ASN A 23 9.77 14.90 6.59
C ASN A 23 9.48 14.62 5.10
N LEU A 24 9.25 13.37 4.72
CA LEU A 24 8.90 12.94 3.37
C LEU A 24 7.58 12.17 3.41
N PHE A 25 6.52 12.79 2.90
CA PHE A 25 5.20 12.17 2.92
C PHE A 25 4.37 12.55 1.70
N LYS A 26 3.49 11.66 1.32
CA LYS A 26 2.37 11.92 0.41
C LYS A 26 1.12 12.20 1.24
N LEU A 27 0.20 13.01 0.71
CA LEU A 27 -1.12 13.24 1.31
C LEU A 27 -2.18 12.68 0.38
N TYR A 28 -3.03 11.84 0.93
CA TYR A 28 -4.26 11.37 0.30
C TYR A 28 -5.46 12.03 0.99
N LEU A 29 -6.58 12.15 0.30
CA LEU A 29 -7.82 12.59 0.93
C LEU A 29 -8.58 11.38 1.49
N CYS A 30 -9.25 11.58 2.63
CA CYS A 30 -10.05 10.52 3.25
C CYS A 30 -11.31 10.15 2.45
N ASP A 31 -11.61 10.90 1.40
CA ASP A 31 -12.73 10.69 0.48
C ASP A 31 -12.27 10.98 -0.96
N THR A 32 -12.38 9.96 -1.83
CA THR A 32 -12.01 10.08 -3.24
C THR A 32 -12.97 11.02 -4.00
N GLY A 33 -14.24 11.11 -3.56
CA GLY A 33 -15.20 12.10 -4.08
C GLY A 33 -14.75 13.52 -3.77
N LEU A 34 -14.19 13.76 -2.58
CA LEU A 34 -13.61 15.06 -2.21
C LEU A 34 -12.39 15.38 -3.08
N LEU A 35 -11.53 14.39 -3.36
CA LEU A 35 -10.42 14.57 -4.29
C LEU A 35 -10.90 14.97 -5.68
N THR A 36 -11.88 14.26 -6.23
CA THR A 36 -12.43 14.56 -7.56
C THR A 36 -13.14 15.90 -7.61
N ALA A 37 -13.79 16.31 -6.53
CA ALA A 37 -14.41 17.64 -6.40
C ALA A 37 -13.38 18.77 -6.34
N ALA A 38 -12.23 18.53 -5.74
CA ALA A 38 -11.12 19.48 -5.66
C ALA A 38 -10.34 19.60 -6.98
N CYS A 39 -10.32 18.55 -7.78
CA CYS A 39 -9.68 18.50 -9.10
C CYS A 39 -10.62 19.06 -10.16
N ALA A 40 -10.60 20.32 -10.51
CA ALA A 40 -11.30 21.02 -11.58
C ALA A 40 -12.66 20.45 -12.09
N GLN A 41 -13.63 21.31 -12.30
CA GLN A 41 -15.05 21.00 -12.57
C GLN A 41 -15.34 20.02 -13.72
N ASN A 42 -14.45 19.91 -14.71
CA ASN A 42 -14.66 19.06 -15.89
C ASN A 42 -14.28 17.60 -15.68
N ILE A 43 -13.45 17.28 -14.66
CA ILE A 43 -12.99 15.91 -14.41
C ILE A 43 -14.13 15.03 -13.94
N GLN A 44 -15.08 15.54 -13.17
CA GLN A 44 -16.22 14.76 -12.66
C GLN A 44 -17.09 14.22 -13.82
N PHE A 45 -17.39 15.05 -14.82
CA PHE A 45 -18.17 14.62 -16.00
C PHE A 45 -17.37 13.65 -16.86
N ALA A 46 -16.08 13.87 -17.05
CA ALA A 46 -15.21 12.96 -17.79
C ALA A 46 -15.12 11.58 -17.10
N LEU A 47 -15.01 11.55 -15.77
CA LEU A 47 -15.03 10.32 -14.98
C LEU A 47 -16.35 9.56 -15.12
N LEU A 48 -17.49 10.25 -15.01
CA LEU A 48 -18.81 9.65 -15.14
C LEU A 48 -19.06 9.11 -16.55
N ASN A 49 -18.48 9.74 -17.58
CA ASN A 49 -18.57 9.30 -18.96
C ASN A 49 -17.52 8.26 -19.36
N GLY A 50 -16.66 7.82 -18.42
CA GLY A 50 -15.61 6.84 -18.70
C GLY A 50 -14.49 7.39 -19.59
N ASP A 51 -14.24 8.70 -19.60
CA ASP A 51 -13.20 9.30 -20.42
C ASP A 51 -11.83 8.86 -19.94
N VAL A 52 -11.11 8.15 -20.81
CA VAL A 52 -9.78 7.59 -20.53
C VAL A 52 -8.66 8.63 -20.60
N SER A 53 -8.93 9.88 -21.00
CA SER A 53 -7.95 10.98 -20.99
C SER A 53 -7.65 11.49 -19.59
N VAL A 54 -8.51 11.18 -18.62
CA VAL A 54 -8.31 11.54 -17.21
C VAL A 54 -7.18 10.70 -16.61
N ASN A 55 -6.28 11.37 -15.87
CA ASN A 55 -5.25 10.66 -15.10
C ASN A 55 -5.87 9.90 -13.92
N TRP A 56 -6.33 8.69 -14.19
CA TRP A 56 -6.92 7.79 -13.19
C TRP A 56 -5.93 7.32 -12.12
N GLY A 57 -4.63 7.42 -12.38
CA GLY A 57 -3.60 6.92 -11.49
C GLY A 57 -3.71 7.49 -10.08
N SER A 58 -3.77 8.81 -9.94
CA SER A 58 -3.86 9.47 -8.64
C SER A 58 -5.19 9.22 -7.92
N ILE A 59 -6.28 9.06 -8.65
CA ILE A 59 -7.60 8.75 -8.09
C ILE A 59 -7.63 7.33 -7.54
N LEU A 60 -7.11 6.37 -8.31
CA LEU A 60 -7.01 4.98 -7.88
C LEU A 60 -6.05 4.81 -6.71
N GLU A 61 -4.89 5.48 -6.75
CA GLU A 61 -3.93 5.46 -5.65
C GLU A 61 -4.58 6.00 -4.36
N ASN A 62 -5.36 7.09 -4.46
CA ASN A 62 -6.11 7.63 -3.33
C ASN A 62 -7.17 6.65 -2.79
N ALA A 63 -7.93 6.00 -3.67
CA ALA A 63 -8.93 5.00 -3.27
C ALA A 63 -8.27 3.78 -2.60
N VAL A 64 -7.12 3.33 -3.11
CA VAL A 64 -6.33 2.26 -2.50
C VAL A 64 -5.81 2.68 -1.13
N ALA A 65 -5.29 3.92 -0.98
CA ALA A 65 -4.84 4.44 0.31
C ALA A 65 -5.96 4.41 1.36
N GLN A 66 -7.16 4.88 1.00
CA GLN A 66 -8.34 4.82 1.86
C GLN A 66 -8.65 3.39 2.29
N GLN A 67 -8.67 2.46 1.33
CA GLN A 67 -9.03 1.07 1.61
C GLN A 67 -7.97 0.37 2.45
N LEU A 68 -6.68 0.60 2.21
CA LEU A 68 -5.59 0.05 3.03
C LEU A 68 -5.71 0.54 4.47
N LEU A 69 -5.95 1.84 4.68
CA LEU A 69 -6.14 2.39 6.02
C LEU A 69 -7.38 1.80 6.72
N ALA A 70 -8.51 1.69 6.02
CA ALA A 70 -9.74 1.06 6.52
C ALA A 70 -9.53 -0.43 6.87
N ASN A 71 -8.61 -1.09 6.20
CA ASN A 71 -8.21 -2.47 6.43
C ASN A 71 -7.17 -2.63 7.56
N GLY A 72 -6.80 -1.52 8.23
CA GLY A 72 -5.91 -1.51 9.39
C GLY A 72 -4.42 -1.33 9.08
N PHE A 73 -4.05 -1.07 7.83
CA PHE A 73 -2.66 -0.82 7.48
C PHE A 73 -2.28 0.65 7.70
N PRO A 74 -1.21 0.95 8.45
CA PRO A 74 -0.58 2.26 8.41
C PRO A 74 -0.03 2.54 7.01
N LEU A 75 -0.26 3.78 6.50
CA LEU A 75 0.13 4.14 5.14
C LEU A 75 1.61 4.48 5.09
N ARG A 76 2.35 3.76 4.27
CA ARG A 76 3.76 3.98 3.96
C ARG A 76 4.00 3.76 2.48
N TYR A 77 4.97 4.45 1.92
CA TYR A 77 5.47 4.22 0.57
C TYR A 77 6.99 4.12 0.59
N PHE A 78 7.56 3.61 -0.48
CA PHE A 78 9.00 3.63 -0.66
C PHE A 78 9.35 4.44 -1.90
N ASN A 79 10.33 5.34 -1.79
CA ASN A 79 10.90 6.03 -2.94
C ASN A 79 12.36 6.34 -2.67
N SER A 80 13.21 5.97 -3.62
CA SER A 80 14.64 6.28 -3.60
C SER A 80 15.16 6.59 -5.01
N ILE A 81 16.23 7.38 -5.08
CA ILE A 81 16.88 7.70 -6.36
C ILE A 81 17.41 6.43 -7.05
N ARG A 82 17.88 5.46 -6.26
CA ARG A 82 18.52 4.25 -6.77
C ARG A 82 17.54 3.20 -7.29
N HIS A 83 16.43 2.99 -6.61
CA HIS A 83 15.52 1.86 -6.89
C HIS A 83 14.20 2.31 -7.49
N GLY A 84 13.92 3.62 -7.49
CA GLY A 84 12.61 4.15 -7.86
C GLY A 84 11.61 4.09 -6.73
N GLY A 85 10.30 4.13 -7.04
CA GLY A 85 9.23 4.22 -6.08
C GLY A 85 8.23 3.06 -6.17
N VAL A 86 7.68 2.68 -5.02
CA VAL A 86 6.55 1.76 -4.85
C VAL A 86 5.46 2.50 -4.10
N ASP A 87 4.22 2.40 -4.56
CA ASP A 87 3.11 3.23 -4.09
C ASP A 87 2.79 3.00 -2.62
N PHE A 88 2.79 1.72 -2.17
CA PHE A 88 2.57 1.39 -0.76
C PHE A 88 3.49 0.28 -0.29
N VAL A 89 3.86 0.36 0.98
CA VAL A 89 4.63 -0.65 1.71
C VAL A 89 3.85 -1.01 2.96
N VAL A 90 3.30 -2.21 3.01
CA VAL A 90 2.53 -2.70 4.15
C VAL A 90 3.23 -3.88 4.83
N GLU A 91 2.88 -4.13 6.08
CA GLU A 91 3.32 -5.30 6.83
C GLU A 91 2.19 -6.32 6.87
N LYS A 92 2.47 -7.54 6.43
CA LYS A 92 1.53 -8.65 6.44
C LYS A 92 2.22 -9.97 6.74
N ASN A 93 1.66 -10.76 7.67
CA ASN A 93 2.22 -12.04 8.12
C ASN A 93 3.69 -11.92 8.57
N GLY A 94 4.06 -10.80 9.22
CA GLY A 94 5.42 -10.52 9.67
C GLY A 94 6.42 -10.26 8.53
N LYS A 95 5.95 -9.98 7.33
CA LYS A 95 6.77 -9.65 6.15
C LYS A 95 6.35 -8.30 5.56
N VAL A 96 7.27 -7.69 4.83
CA VAL A 96 6.96 -6.54 3.98
C VAL A 96 6.28 -7.02 2.71
N LEU A 97 5.16 -6.37 2.38
CA LEU A 97 4.41 -6.57 1.16
C LEU A 97 4.35 -5.23 0.40
N PRO A 98 5.15 -5.05 -0.67
CA PRO A 98 5.01 -3.93 -1.58
C PRO A 98 3.70 -4.03 -2.37
N VAL A 99 3.01 -2.90 -2.52
CA VAL A 99 1.78 -2.79 -3.31
C VAL A 99 1.92 -1.65 -4.30
N GLU A 100 1.76 -1.97 -5.58
CA GLU A 100 1.82 -1.03 -6.69
C GLU A 100 0.43 -0.86 -7.32
N VAL A 101 0.07 0.35 -7.73
CA VAL A 101 -1.23 0.67 -8.34
C VAL A 101 -1.03 1.07 -9.79
N LYS A 102 -1.63 0.33 -10.72
CA LYS A 102 -1.54 0.56 -12.16
C LYS A 102 -2.91 0.86 -12.77
N SER A 103 -3.08 2.07 -13.31
CA SER A 103 -4.32 2.50 -13.97
C SER A 103 -4.39 2.12 -15.45
N GLY A 104 -3.26 1.83 -16.09
CA GLY A 104 -3.16 1.58 -17.52
C GLY A 104 -3.14 0.11 -17.89
N LYS A 105 -3.23 -0.16 -19.22
CA LYS A 105 -3.18 -1.52 -19.79
C LYS A 105 -1.81 -2.18 -19.64
N SER A 106 -0.73 -1.39 -19.57
CA SER A 106 0.65 -1.88 -19.44
C SER A 106 1.05 -2.15 -17.98
N PHE A 107 0.16 -2.77 -17.20
CA PHE A 107 0.34 -2.99 -15.78
C PHE A 107 1.46 -3.98 -15.42
N LYS A 108 1.91 -4.79 -16.39
CA LYS A 108 3.08 -5.69 -16.23
C LYS A 108 4.43 -4.96 -16.33
N LEU A 109 4.44 -3.65 -16.64
CA LEU A 109 5.64 -2.83 -16.66
C LEU A 109 5.80 -2.09 -15.32
N HIS A 110 6.62 -2.62 -14.44
CA HIS A 110 6.84 -2.09 -13.08
C HIS A 110 8.33 -2.18 -12.68
N ALA A 111 9.19 -1.50 -13.46
CA ALA A 111 10.64 -1.55 -13.26
C ALA A 111 11.08 -1.20 -11.83
N ALA A 112 10.46 -0.20 -11.19
CA ALA A 112 10.77 0.17 -9.82
C ALA A 112 10.44 -0.96 -8.81
N LEU A 113 9.30 -1.63 -8.98
CA LEU A 113 8.94 -2.78 -8.15
C LEU A 113 9.94 -3.92 -8.32
N ASN A 114 10.34 -4.23 -9.56
CA ASN A 114 11.36 -5.25 -9.82
C ASN A 114 12.69 -4.89 -9.15
N ASN A 115 13.15 -3.64 -9.26
CA ASN A 115 14.37 -3.17 -8.59
C ASN A 115 14.30 -3.36 -7.06
N VAL A 116 13.12 -3.21 -6.48
CA VAL A 116 12.88 -3.42 -5.04
C VAL A 116 12.93 -4.91 -4.68
N LEU A 117 12.34 -5.77 -5.50
CA LEU A 117 12.33 -7.22 -5.31
C LEU A 117 13.74 -7.83 -5.47
N ASP A 118 14.58 -7.25 -6.31
CA ASP A 118 15.95 -7.72 -6.56
C ASP A 118 16.91 -7.49 -5.38
N VAL A 119 16.54 -6.64 -4.41
CA VAL A 119 17.38 -6.38 -3.22
C VAL A 119 17.21 -7.50 -2.20
N LYS A 120 18.12 -8.47 -2.24
CA LYS A 120 18.06 -9.68 -1.38
C LYS A 120 18.03 -9.37 0.11
N ASP A 121 18.74 -8.31 0.54
CA ASP A 121 18.86 -7.93 1.95
C ASP A 121 17.52 -7.45 2.55
N TRP A 122 16.54 -7.09 1.72
CA TRP A 122 15.22 -6.67 2.21
C TRP A 122 14.27 -7.84 2.48
N GLY A 123 14.60 -9.04 2.01
CA GLY A 123 13.85 -10.26 2.30
C GLY A 123 12.40 -10.25 1.80
N ILE A 124 12.13 -9.47 0.75
CA ILE A 124 10.78 -9.37 0.16
C ILE A 124 10.53 -10.64 -0.65
N SER A 125 9.51 -11.38 -0.29
CA SER A 125 9.18 -12.67 -0.89
C SER A 125 7.93 -12.64 -1.79
N GLU A 126 7.20 -11.54 -1.78
CA GLU A 126 5.99 -11.34 -2.58
C GLU A 126 5.68 -9.85 -2.74
N ALA A 127 4.96 -9.50 -3.80
CA ALA A 127 4.45 -8.17 -4.06
C ALA A 127 3.06 -8.26 -4.70
N VAL A 128 2.29 -7.18 -4.60
CA VAL A 128 0.96 -7.06 -5.22
C VAL A 128 0.96 -5.92 -6.22
N VAL A 129 0.42 -6.17 -7.41
CA VAL A 129 0.09 -5.14 -8.39
C VAL A 129 -1.41 -5.07 -8.54
N LEU A 130 -2.00 -3.95 -8.11
CA LEU A 130 -3.43 -3.68 -8.29
C LEU A 130 -3.64 -3.06 -9.68
N CYS A 131 -4.43 -3.70 -10.52
CA CYS A 131 -4.58 -3.34 -11.93
C CYS A 131 -6.01 -3.57 -12.45
N GLN A 132 -6.25 -3.25 -13.71
CA GLN A 132 -7.52 -3.53 -14.39
C GLN A 132 -7.66 -4.98 -14.91
N GLY A 133 -6.58 -5.79 -14.80
CA GLY A 133 -6.55 -7.18 -15.25
C GLY A 133 -7.31 -8.11 -14.30
N ASN A 134 -7.40 -9.37 -14.68
CA ASN A 134 -7.86 -10.45 -13.81
C ASN A 134 -6.74 -10.88 -12.86
N VAL A 135 -7.07 -11.77 -11.92
CA VAL A 135 -6.08 -12.42 -11.07
C VAL A 135 -5.09 -13.19 -11.92
N ASP A 136 -3.81 -12.87 -11.75
CA ASP A 136 -2.69 -13.50 -12.43
C ASP A 136 -1.48 -13.49 -11.49
N SER A 137 -0.47 -14.29 -11.75
CA SER A 137 0.75 -14.30 -10.95
C SER A 137 1.98 -14.53 -11.84
N ASP A 138 3.07 -13.88 -11.48
CA ASP A 138 4.35 -14.00 -12.14
C ASP A 138 5.45 -13.98 -11.07
N GLU A 139 6.13 -15.12 -10.87
CA GLU A 139 7.16 -15.31 -9.84
C GLU A 139 6.71 -14.83 -8.44
N LEU A 140 7.20 -13.65 -8.03
CA LEU A 140 6.93 -13.05 -6.73
C LEU A 140 5.76 -12.06 -6.75
N ILE A 141 5.16 -11.81 -7.92
CA ILE A 141 4.17 -10.75 -8.10
C ILE A 141 2.79 -11.34 -8.32
N LEU A 142 1.86 -10.94 -7.47
CA LEU A 142 0.44 -11.24 -7.59
C LEU A 142 -0.29 -10.04 -8.20
N TYR A 143 -0.88 -10.22 -9.37
CA TYR A 143 -1.72 -9.23 -10.03
C TYR A 143 -3.16 -9.40 -9.58
N LEU A 144 -3.77 -8.34 -9.10
CA LEU A 144 -5.13 -8.35 -8.60
C LEU A 144 -5.95 -7.21 -9.22
N PRO A 145 -7.23 -7.43 -9.56
CA PRO A 145 -8.16 -6.35 -9.83
C PRO A 145 -8.19 -5.33 -8.69
N TRP A 146 -8.28 -4.03 -8.99
CA TRP A 146 -8.24 -2.96 -7.99
C TRP A 146 -9.16 -3.19 -6.80
N TYR A 147 -10.39 -3.65 -7.04
CA TYR A 147 -11.38 -3.88 -5.99
C TYR A 147 -10.95 -4.97 -4.99
N MET A 148 -10.03 -5.84 -5.37
CA MET A 148 -9.56 -6.89 -4.46
C MET A 148 -8.71 -6.37 -3.31
N VAL A 149 -8.29 -5.09 -3.35
CA VAL A 149 -7.65 -4.45 -2.19
C VAL A 149 -8.52 -4.54 -0.93
N MET A 150 -9.85 -4.65 -1.07
CA MET A 150 -10.78 -4.82 0.06
C MET A 150 -10.51 -6.10 0.88
N PHE A 151 -9.89 -7.11 0.28
CA PHE A 151 -9.56 -8.38 0.95
C PHE A 151 -8.16 -8.39 1.56
N LEU A 152 -7.30 -7.42 1.23
CA LEU A 152 -6.04 -7.21 1.92
C LEU A 152 -6.35 -6.64 3.32
N LYS A 153 -6.19 -7.45 4.36
CA LYS A 153 -6.42 -7.04 5.75
C LYS A 153 -5.11 -7.09 6.52
N ALA A 154 -4.89 -6.11 7.39
CA ALA A 154 -3.77 -6.15 8.34
C ALA A 154 -3.95 -7.33 9.31
N ASP A 155 -2.82 -7.82 9.81
CA ASP A 155 -2.82 -8.90 10.77
C ASP A 155 -3.50 -8.45 12.06
N GLN A 156 -4.40 -9.28 12.57
CA GLN A 156 -5.01 -9.02 13.87
C GLN A 156 -4.11 -9.61 14.94
N LEU A 157 -3.60 -8.77 15.82
CA LEU A 157 -2.92 -9.26 17.01
C LEU A 157 -3.91 -10.10 17.85
N PRO A 158 -3.49 -11.26 18.35
CA PRO A 158 -4.34 -12.04 19.23
C PRO A 158 -4.75 -11.18 20.43
N ARG A 159 -6.04 -11.17 20.74
CA ARG A 159 -6.64 -10.29 21.76
C ARG A 159 -6.12 -10.47 23.19
N GLN A 160 -5.33 -11.52 23.46
CA GLN A 160 -4.80 -11.82 24.78
C GLN A 160 -3.39 -12.40 24.70
N TRP A 161 -2.40 -11.58 24.97
CA TRP A 161 -1.10 -12.00 25.45
C TRP A 161 -1.12 -11.91 27.00
N LEU A 162 -1.95 -12.72 27.65
CA LEU A 162 -1.90 -12.87 29.09
C LEU A 162 -0.92 -14.02 29.41
N HIS A 163 0.33 -13.68 29.64
CA HIS A 163 1.21 -14.56 30.40
C HIS A 163 0.73 -14.58 31.84
N ARG A 164 0.03 -15.63 32.25
CA ARG A 164 -0.15 -15.93 33.67
C ARG A 164 1.19 -16.38 34.23
N VAL A 165 1.87 -15.47 34.92
CA VAL A 165 3.02 -15.85 35.72
C VAL A 165 2.47 -16.53 36.97
N ASP A 166 2.76 -17.80 37.13
CA ASP A 166 2.47 -18.54 38.37
C ASP A 166 3.53 -18.14 39.41
N ILE A 167 3.14 -17.15 40.26
CA ILE A 167 4.00 -16.69 41.36
C ILE A 167 4.04 -17.70 42.53
N GLY A 168 3.21 -18.74 42.53
CA GLY A 168 3.25 -19.81 43.55
C GLY A 168 4.55 -20.61 43.52
N ALA A 169 5.24 -20.67 42.40
CA ALA A 169 6.55 -21.32 42.27
C ALA A 169 7.71 -20.51 42.87
N LEU A 170 7.48 -19.27 43.31
CA LEU A 170 8.49 -18.40 43.93
C LEU A 170 8.40 -18.35 45.47
N ALA A 171 7.41 -19.02 46.05
CA ALA A 171 7.28 -19.15 47.52
C ALA A 171 7.97 -20.42 47.97
N VAL A 172 9.29 -20.30 48.24
CA VAL A 172 10.08 -21.28 48.99
C VAL A 172 10.48 -20.66 50.31
#